data_34d7ebe7bb3b212c65c98b99941d8220
#
_entry.id   34d7ebe7bb3b212c65c98b99941d8220
#
_cell.length_a   1.000
_cell.length_b   1.000
_cell.length_c   1.000
_cell.angle_alpha   90.00
_cell.angle_beta   90.00
_cell.angle_gamma   90.00
#
_symmetry.space_group_name_H-M   'P 1'
#
loop_
_entity.id
_entity.type
_entity.pdbx_description
1 polymer ?
#
loop_
_entity_poly.entity_id
_entity_poly.type
_entity_poly.pdbx_seq_one_letter_code
_entity_poly.pdbx_strand_id
1 'polypeptide(L)'
;MQGKYKVITLCGSTRFKEEFLSVQKQLTLDGNIVISVGLFGHSGDNEIWENMDEGTLTRTKEMLDDMHKAKIDMADEIFVINVGGYIGDSTRSEIQYAKMHGKKVNYLE
;
A
#
# COMPACT_ATOMS: atom_id res chain seq x y z
N MET A 1 9.96 -5.01 -15.48
CA MET A 1 10.60 -3.71 -15.16
C MET A 1 10.67 -2.88 -16.43
N GLN A 2 10.14 -1.68 -16.38
CA GLN A 2 10.05 -0.81 -17.56
C GLN A 2 11.14 0.25 -17.65
N GLY A 3 12.07 0.27 -16.79
CA GLY A 3 13.12 1.24 -16.77
C GLY A 3 14.33 0.70 -16.05
N LYS A 4 15.21 1.60 -15.71
CA LYS A 4 16.45 1.25 -15.03
C LYS A 4 16.20 0.74 -13.59
N TYR A 5 15.14 1.23 -12.96
CA TYR A 5 14.85 0.91 -11.56
C TYR A 5 13.55 0.15 -11.45
N LYS A 6 13.56 -0.89 -10.61
CA LYS A 6 12.36 -1.65 -10.29
C LYS A 6 11.38 -0.77 -9.52
N VAL A 7 10.10 -0.92 -9.78
CA VAL A 7 9.03 -0.20 -9.08
C VAL A 7 8.33 -1.16 -8.14
N ILE A 8 8.25 -0.78 -6.86
CA ILE A 8 7.65 -1.60 -5.80
C ILE A 8 6.55 -0.79 -5.11
N THR A 9 5.35 -1.35 -5.05
CA THR A 9 4.24 -0.74 -4.33
C THR A 9 4.09 -1.41 -2.96
N LEU A 10 4.01 -0.60 -1.91
CA LEU A 10 3.82 -1.09 -0.55
C LEU A 10 2.33 -1.29 -0.28
N CYS A 11 1.99 -2.42 0.32
CA CYS A 11 0.63 -2.78 0.73
C CYS A 11 0.65 -3.14 2.21
N GLY A 12 -0.45 -2.91 2.91
CA GLY A 12 -0.53 -3.25 4.33
C GLY A 12 -1.47 -2.32 5.08
N SER A 13 -1.71 -2.62 6.34
CA SER A 13 -2.55 -1.77 7.19
C SER A 13 -1.86 -0.43 7.45
N THR A 14 -2.61 0.66 7.32
CA THR A 14 -2.09 2.00 7.59
C THR A 14 -1.77 2.24 9.06
N ARG A 15 -2.09 1.27 9.94
CA ARG A 15 -1.66 1.33 11.34
C ARG A 15 -0.15 1.13 11.51
N PHE A 16 0.51 0.57 10.50
CA PHE A 16 1.94 0.26 10.56
C PHE A 16 2.80 1.35 9.92
N LYS A 17 2.52 2.61 10.24
CA LYS A 17 3.18 3.77 9.64
C LYS A 17 4.71 3.70 9.74
N GLU A 18 5.23 3.38 10.92
CA GLU A 18 6.68 3.37 11.13
C GLU A 18 7.35 2.29 10.27
N GLU A 19 6.73 1.12 10.18
CA GLU A 19 7.24 0.03 9.35
C GLU A 19 7.19 0.39 7.87
N PHE A 20 6.11 1.05 7.43
CA PHE A 20 6.04 1.56 6.06
C PHE A 20 7.20 2.50 5.75
N LEU A 21 7.48 3.44 6.64
CA LEU A 21 8.55 4.40 6.44
C LEU A 21 9.93 3.74 6.44
N SER A 22 10.14 2.78 7.32
CA SER A 22 11.39 2.05 7.42
C SER A 22 11.66 1.21 6.16
N VAL A 23 10.65 0.48 5.70
CA VAL A 23 10.75 -0.34 4.49
C VAL A 23 10.96 0.54 3.26
N GLN A 24 10.19 1.63 3.15
CA GLN A 24 10.32 2.58 2.05
C GLN A 24 11.75 3.10 1.94
N LYS A 25 12.31 3.50 3.07
CA LYS A 25 13.68 3.99 3.13
C LYS A 25 14.68 2.95 2.65
N GLN A 26 14.55 1.72 3.16
CA GLN A 26 15.48 0.64 2.82
C GLN A 26 15.40 0.28 1.34
N LEU A 27 14.19 0.11 0.82
CA LEU A 27 14.01 -0.23 -0.59
C LEU A 27 14.51 0.88 -1.52
N THR A 28 14.35 2.13 -1.11
CA THR A 28 14.86 3.28 -1.86
C THR A 28 16.40 3.25 -1.90
N LEU A 29 17.02 2.99 -0.75
CA LEU A 29 18.49 2.89 -0.68
C LEU A 29 19.02 1.71 -1.50
N ASP A 30 18.21 0.67 -1.66
CA ASP A 30 18.58 -0.50 -2.46
C ASP A 30 18.38 -0.26 -3.97
N GLY A 31 17.91 0.93 -4.37
CA GLY A 31 17.79 1.29 -5.78
C GLY A 31 16.42 1.05 -6.38
N ASN A 32 15.37 1.02 -5.57
CA ASN A 32 14.00 0.80 -6.06
C ASN A 32 13.19 2.09 -6.00
N ILE A 33 12.28 2.24 -6.97
CA ILE A 33 11.25 3.28 -6.90
C ILE A 33 10.13 2.72 -6.03
N VAL A 34 9.73 3.47 -5.00
CA VAL A 34 8.72 3.01 -4.05
C VAL A 34 7.44 3.84 -4.17
N ILE A 35 6.32 3.15 -4.31
CA ILE A 35 4.99 3.77 -4.27
C ILE A 35 4.33 3.34 -2.97
N SER A 36 3.89 4.30 -2.16
CA SER A 36 3.31 4.02 -0.86
C SER A 36 1.84 4.45 -0.80
N VAL A 37 1.23 4.36 0.39
CA VAL A 37 -0.21 4.56 0.56
C VAL A 37 -0.64 6.03 0.52
N GLY A 38 0.25 6.96 0.76
CA GLY A 38 -0.07 8.39 0.74
C GLY A 38 -0.73 8.91 2.01
N LEU A 39 -1.59 8.14 2.64
CA LEU A 39 -2.29 8.50 3.88
C LEU A 39 -2.19 7.37 4.89
N PHE A 40 -1.98 7.74 6.15
CA PHE A 40 -2.00 6.77 7.24
C PHE A 40 -3.22 7.04 8.11
N GLY A 41 -4.39 6.74 7.58
CA GLY A 41 -5.67 7.04 8.23
C GLY A 41 -5.88 6.42 9.59
N HIS A 42 -5.06 5.43 9.97
CA HIS A 42 -5.09 4.80 11.30
C HIS A 42 -3.87 5.17 12.15
N SER A 43 -2.99 6.05 11.65
CA SER A 43 -1.74 6.40 12.33
C SER A 43 -1.29 7.81 11.97
N GLY A 44 -2.00 8.81 12.48
CA GLY A 44 -1.62 10.21 12.32
C GLY A 44 -2.50 11.04 11.40
N ASP A 45 -3.22 10.40 10.49
CA ASP A 45 -4.09 11.12 9.54
C ASP A 45 -5.58 10.84 9.79
N ASN A 46 -5.93 10.41 11.00
CA ASN A 46 -7.32 10.07 11.33
C ASN A 46 -8.29 11.25 11.23
N GLU A 47 -7.80 12.48 11.40
CA GLU A 47 -8.64 13.68 11.34
C GLU A 47 -9.31 13.86 9.99
N ILE A 48 -8.80 13.26 8.93
CA ILE A 48 -9.42 13.36 7.61
C ILE A 48 -10.80 12.72 7.57
N TRP A 49 -11.04 11.73 8.45
CA TRP A 49 -12.33 11.04 8.50
C TRP A 49 -13.37 11.81 9.32
N GLU A 50 -12.92 12.61 10.27
CA GLU A 50 -13.79 13.24 11.27
C GLU A 50 -14.75 14.27 10.70
N ASN A 51 -14.37 14.94 9.62
CA ASN A 51 -15.15 16.00 9.02
C ASN A 51 -15.91 15.57 7.75
N MET A 52 -15.90 14.28 7.45
CA MET A 52 -16.62 13.77 6.28
C MET A 52 -17.99 13.26 6.68
N ASP A 53 -19.01 13.58 5.88
CA ASP A 53 -20.30 12.93 6.03
C ASP A 53 -20.18 11.47 5.54
N GLU A 54 -21.18 10.65 5.86
CA GLU A 54 -21.16 9.21 5.56
C GLU A 54 -20.99 8.92 4.06
N GLY A 55 -21.68 9.65 3.21
CA GLY A 55 -21.59 9.46 1.77
C GLY A 55 -20.22 9.82 1.22
N THR A 56 -19.65 10.93 1.67
CA THR A 56 -18.30 11.35 1.26
C THR A 56 -17.26 10.36 1.75
N LEU A 57 -17.40 9.88 2.99
CA LEU A 57 -16.50 8.90 3.57
C LEU A 57 -16.48 7.62 2.73
N THR A 58 -17.65 7.10 2.37
CA THR A 58 -17.78 5.89 1.56
C THR A 58 -17.10 6.06 0.20
N ARG A 59 -17.42 7.16 -0.49
CA ARG A 59 -16.83 7.43 -1.82
C ARG A 59 -15.30 7.58 -1.74
N THR A 60 -14.82 8.22 -0.69
CA THR A 60 -13.38 8.42 -0.51
C THR A 60 -12.66 7.09 -0.29
N LYS A 61 -13.22 6.21 0.54
CA LYS A 61 -12.64 4.88 0.77
C LYS A 61 -12.64 4.03 -0.50
N GLU A 62 -13.72 4.08 -1.28
CA GLU A 62 -13.78 3.36 -2.56
C GLU A 62 -12.73 3.89 -3.54
N MET A 63 -12.58 5.20 -3.61
CA MET A 63 -11.58 5.82 -4.46
C MET A 63 -10.16 5.42 -4.04
N LEU A 64 -9.87 5.40 -2.74
CA LEU A 64 -8.55 5.01 -2.24
C LEU A 64 -8.25 3.54 -2.53
N ASP A 65 -9.23 2.66 -2.40
CA ASP A 65 -9.06 1.24 -2.74
C ASP A 65 -8.78 1.07 -4.24
N ASP A 66 -9.53 1.76 -5.08
CA ASP A 66 -9.33 1.71 -6.52
C ASP A 66 -7.97 2.28 -6.91
N MET A 67 -7.61 3.41 -6.32
CA MET A 67 -6.33 4.05 -6.56
C MET A 67 -5.17 3.13 -6.17
N HIS A 68 -5.31 2.39 -5.07
CA HIS A 68 -4.23 1.51 -4.64
C HIS A 68 -4.01 0.36 -5.64
N LYS A 69 -5.09 -0.14 -6.23
CA LYS A 69 -4.97 -1.15 -7.30
C LYS A 69 -4.26 -0.56 -8.53
N ALA A 70 -4.54 0.70 -8.84
CA ALA A 70 -3.82 1.40 -9.91
C ALA A 70 -2.32 1.50 -9.59
N LYS A 71 -1.98 1.74 -8.33
CA LYS A 71 -0.58 1.76 -7.89
C LYS A 71 0.08 0.39 -8.08
N ILE A 72 -0.66 -0.69 -7.83
CA ILE A 72 -0.17 -2.05 -8.07
C ILE A 72 0.08 -2.27 -9.56
N ASP A 73 -0.83 -1.78 -10.41
CA ASP A 73 -0.66 -1.88 -11.87
C ASP A 73 0.62 -1.21 -12.35
N MET A 74 1.01 -0.13 -11.71
CA MET A 74 2.22 0.63 -12.06
C MET A 74 3.50 -0.05 -11.58
N ALA A 75 3.40 -1.05 -10.73
CA ALA A 75 4.56 -1.67 -10.08
C ALA A 75 4.99 -2.96 -10.79
N ASP A 76 6.25 -3.31 -10.60
CA ASP A 76 6.77 -4.62 -11.02
C ASP A 76 6.40 -5.67 -9.97
N GLU A 77 6.37 -5.27 -8.71
CA GLU A 77 6.05 -6.17 -7.60
C GLU A 77 5.47 -5.37 -6.43
N ILE A 78 4.86 -6.08 -5.47
CA ILE A 78 4.38 -5.46 -4.24
C ILE A 78 5.18 -6.00 -3.05
N PHE A 79 5.21 -5.19 -1.99
CA PHE A 79 5.83 -5.56 -0.73
C PHE A 79 4.80 -5.38 0.37
N VAL A 80 4.44 -6.46 1.03
CA VAL A 80 3.38 -6.47 2.06
C VAL A 80 3.98 -6.22 3.43
N ILE A 81 3.51 -5.15 4.08
CA ILE A 81 3.91 -4.79 5.44
C ILE A 81 2.99 -5.54 6.41
N ASN A 82 3.38 -6.75 6.76
CA ASN A 82 2.56 -7.65 7.60
C ASN A 82 3.19 -7.87 8.98
N VAL A 83 3.24 -6.80 9.77
CA VAL A 83 3.82 -6.85 11.12
C VAL A 83 3.12 -7.90 11.95
N GLY A 84 3.90 -8.82 12.53
CA GLY A 84 3.35 -9.94 13.30
C GLY A 84 2.51 -10.90 12.46
N GLY A 85 2.66 -10.86 11.14
CA GLY A 85 1.87 -11.68 10.23
C GLY A 85 0.48 -11.13 9.92
N TYR A 86 0.12 -9.97 10.47
CA TYR A 86 -1.22 -9.40 10.29
C TYR A 86 -1.46 -8.95 8.85
N ILE A 87 -2.56 -9.43 8.27
CA ILE A 87 -3.03 -9.04 6.95
C ILE A 87 -4.54 -8.78 7.05
N GLY A 88 -4.94 -7.52 6.87
CA GLY A 88 -6.36 -7.14 6.90
C GLY A 88 -7.06 -7.48 5.58
N ASP A 89 -8.38 -7.25 5.54
CA ASP A 89 -9.19 -7.60 4.37
C ASP A 89 -8.79 -6.83 3.13
N SER A 90 -8.54 -5.52 3.24
CA SER A 90 -8.10 -4.70 2.12
C SER A 90 -6.77 -5.19 1.56
N THR A 91 -5.83 -5.50 2.44
CA THR A 91 -4.51 -5.98 2.03
C THR A 91 -4.62 -7.34 1.36
N ARG A 92 -5.49 -8.22 1.88
CA ARG A 92 -5.71 -9.53 1.26
C ARG A 92 -6.24 -9.39 -0.17
N SER A 93 -7.18 -8.45 -0.38
CA SER A 93 -7.71 -8.15 -1.70
C SER A 93 -6.60 -7.65 -2.64
N GLU A 94 -5.72 -6.81 -2.15
CA GLU A 94 -4.59 -6.28 -2.92
C GLU A 94 -3.59 -7.37 -3.31
N ILE A 95 -3.32 -8.29 -2.40
CA ILE A 95 -2.45 -9.44 -2.68
C ILE A 95 -3.03 -10.31 -3.80
N GLN A 96 -4.34 -10.60 -3.72
CA GLN A 96 -5.02 -11.36 -4.77
C GLN A 96 -4.97 -10.64 -6.11
N TYR A 97 -5.22 -9.33 -6.09
CA TYR A 97 -5.17 -8.51 -7.30
C TYR A 97 -3.77 -8.56 -7.94
N ALA A 98 -2.74 -8.40 -7.13
CA ALA A 98 -1.36 -8.44 -7.62
C ALA A 98 -1.05 -9.80 -8.25
N LYS A 99 -1.42 -10.88 -7.60
CA LYS A 99 -1.20 -12.24 -8.12
C LYS A 99 -1.93 -12.47 -9.43
N MET A 100 -3.17 -12.00 -9.55
CA MET A 100 -3.95 -12.12 -10.78
C MET A 100 -3.34 -11.36 -11.94
N HIS A 101 -2.58 -10.32 -11.65
CA HIS A 101 -1.93 -9.49 -12.66
C HIS A 101 -0.45 -9.83 -12.85
N GLY A 102 -0.03 -10.99 -12.35
CA GLY A 102 1.34 -11.47 -12.56
C GLY A 102 2.42 -10.72 -11.79
N LYS A 103 2.04 -9.96 -10.75
CA LYS A 103 3.01 -9.24 -9.94
C LYS A 103 3.58 -10.15 -8.87
N LYS A 104 4.88 -10.03 -8.62
CA LYS A 104 5.53 -10.75 -7.53
C LYS A 104 5.10 -10.15 -6.19
N VAL A 105 4.87 -11.01 -5.21
CA VAL A 105 4.46 -10.58 -3.87
C VAL A 105 5.55 -10.95 -2.87
N ASN A 106 6.05 -9.94 -2.16
CA ASN A 106 7.04 -10.11 -1.10
C ASN A 106 6.40 -9.69 0.22
N TYR A 107 6.91 -10.21 1.33
CA TYR A 107 6.37 -9.95 2.66
C TYR A 107 7.47 -9.49 3.61
N LEU A 108 7.11 -8.62 4.55
CA LEU A 108 8.02 -8.19 5.61
C LEU A 108 8.32 -9.35 6.56
N GLU A 109 7.30 -10.15 6.90
CA GLU A 109 7.43 -11.26 7.85
C GLU A 109 6.87 -12.59 7.35
#